data_86bea28cc1ee2432f7b72c0d9d6a2200
#
_entry.id   86bea28cc1ee2432f7b72c0d9d6a2200
#
_cell.length_a   1.000
_cell.length_b   1.000
_cell.length_c   1.000
_cell.angle_alpha   90.00
_cell.angle_beta   90.00
_cell.angle_gamma   90.00
#
_symmetry.space_group_name_H-M   'P 1'
#
loop_
_entity.id
_entity.type
_entity.pdbx_description
1 polymer ?
#
loop_
_entity_poly.entity_id
_entity_poly.type
_entity_poly.pdbx_seq_one_letter_code
_entity_poly.pdbx_strand_id
1 'polypeptide(L)'
;SIYITLSLLVLELIRLSQRIKPWFPKWMKGHWQQTKVTLFFLIVFGVTGLMIHAYHTVMNPIVKNVYITLPKAAGDRDSLTIVMMSDLHIGEVIGKDLVQKYVALSNAQHPDMVVLAGDIMDYESRFAENAHIEDDLKQLKAPLGVYIIYGNHEYRANRNAKYRWLQKTGGTLLIDSVVQPDSTFYLIGRDDFIHKKRKSLHSLMEGVDTGKPIIVLDHQPWSFAEMNMNGVDLGLHGHTHNGQLWPYPLLMKLVYECPYGYYKKGPTQFYVSSGIGIAGPPYRVGTVSELVVLHIRFKAPKQTGERGKSTMPIQAS
;
A
#
# COMPACT_ATOMS: atom_id res chain seq x y z
N SER A 1 -21.98 0.41 16.38
CA SER A 1 -20.84 1.11 15.75
C SER A 1 -19.84 1.53 16.82
N ILE A 2 -18.55 1.32 16.59
CA ILE A 2 -17.46 1.72 17.50
C ILE A 2 -17.57 3.20 17.90
N TYR A 3 -17.96 4.08 16.99
CA TYR A 3 -18.08 5.51 17.23
C TYR A 3 -19.23 5.87 18.16
N ILE A 4 -20.33 5.13 18.14
CA ILE A 4 -21.40 5.29 19.15
C ILE A 4 -20.86 4.91 20.52
N THR A 5 -20.17 3.79 20.63
CA THR A 5 -19.55 3.34 21.90
C THR A 5 -18.55 4.35 22.43
N LEU A 6 -17.66 4.89 21.57
CA LEU A 6 -16.70 5.93 21.95
C LEU A 6 -17.41 7.23 22.39
N SER A 7 -18.47 7.64 21.69
CA SER A 7 -19.26 8.82 22.07
C SER A 7 -19.90 8.65 23.43
N LEU A 8 -20.50 7.47 23.70
CA LEU A 8 -21.08 7.16 25.00
C LEU A 8 -20.03 7.14 26.12
N LEU A 9 -18.84 6.57 25.84
CA LEU A 9 -17.73 6.58 26.79
C LEU A 9 -17.29 8.02 27.12
N VAL A 10 -17.16 8.87 26.11
CA VAL A 10 -16.82 10.30 26.33
C VAL A 10 -17.88 10.99 27.17
N LEU A 11 -19.18 10.77 26.88
CA LEU A 11 -20.27 11.33 27.69
C LEU A 11 -20.22 10.84 29.14
N GLU A 12 -19.89 9.57 29.35
CA GLU A 12 -19.77 9.02 30.71
C GLU A 12 -18.58 9.62 31.47
N LEU A 13 -17.44 9.79 30.81
CA LEU A 13 -16.28 10.50 31.40
C LEU A 13 -16.61 11.94 31.74
N ILE A 14 -17.34 12.66 30.89
CA ILE A 14 -17.85 14.00 31.17
C ILE A 14 -18.78 13.99 32.39
N ARG A 15 -19.70 13.01 32.48
CA ARG A 15 -20.57 12.84 33.62
C ARG A 15 -19.81 12.59 34.92
N LEU A 16 -18.80 11.73 34.86
CA LEU A 16 -17.94 11.43 36.02
C LEU A 16 -17.15 12.66 36.47
N SER A 17 -16.62 13.46 35.56
CA SER A 17 -15.90 14.69 35.88
C SER A 17 -16.77 15.69 36.67
N GLN A 18 -18.07 15.71 36.42
CA GLN A 18 -19.02 16.53 37.17
C GLN A 18 -19.13 16.15 38.67
N ARG A 19 -18.79 14.90 39.02
CA ARG A 19 -18.77 14.46 40.43
C ARG A 19 -17.54 15.02 41.16
N ILE A 20 -16.44 15.26 40.44
CA ILE A 20 -15.19 15.81 41.01
C ILE A 20 -15.30 17.33 41.10
N LYS A 21 -15.69 18.00 40.04
CA LYS A 21 -15.88 19.46 39.98
C LYS A 21 -17.12 19.77 39.15
N PRO A 22 -18.20 20.30 39.77
CA PRO A 22 -19.42 20.69 39.05
C PRO A 22 -19.15 21.89 38.14
N TRP A 23 -19.09 21.69 36.82
CA TRP A 23 -18.83 22.73 35.83
C TRP A 23 -19.96 22.93 34.82
N PHE A 24 -21.00 22.08 34.86
CA PHE A 24 -22.14 22.25 33.98
C PHE A 24 -22.90 23.54 34.27
N PRO A 25 -23.25 24.31 33.23
CA PRO A 25 -24.06 25.51 33.38
C PRO A 25 -25.40 25.22 34.09
N LYS A 26 -25.90 26.19 34.86
CA LYS A 26 -27.18 26.03 35.62
C LYS A 26 -28.36 25.70 34.71
N TRP A 27 -28.39 26.25 33.50
CA TRP A 27 -29.46 25.98 32.52
C TRP A 27 -29.50 24.49 32.07
N MET A 28 -28.36 23.85 31.92
CA MET A 28 -28.28 22.41 31.59
C MET A 28 -28.87 21.54 32.70
N LYS A 29 -28.65 21.92 33.95
CA LYS A 29 -29.19 21.17 35.10
C LYS A 29 -30.70 21.27 35.15
N GLY A 30 -31.29 22.46 34.86
CA GLY A 30 -32.75 22.68 34.79
C GLY A 30 -33.44 21.99 33.63
N HIS A 31 -32.73 21.71 32.52
CA HIS A 31 -33.28 21.12 31.30
C HIS A 31 -32.62 19.77 30.97
N TRP A 32 -32.28 18.99 31.98
CA TRP A 32 -31.46 17.78 31.83
C TRP A 32 -32.01 16.74 30.84
N GLN A 33 -33.33 16.51 30.81
CA GLN A 33 -33.93 15.58 29.87
C GLN A 33 -33.82 16.06 28.41
N GLN A 34 -34.08 17.33 28.17
CA GLN A 34 -33.95 17.95 26.85
C GLN A 34 -32.47 17.90 26.40
N THR A 35 -31.53 18.19 27.28
CA THR A 35 -30.09 18.08 27.01
C THR A 35 -29.70 16.67 26.58
N LYS A 36 -30.17 15.64 27.28
CA LYS A 36 -29.92 14.23 26.89
C LYS A 36 -30.47 13.89 25.51
N VAL A 37 -31.70 14.28 25.23
CA VAL A 37 -32.37 14.04 23.94
C VAL A 37 -31.61 14.75 22.80
N THR A 38 -31.23 16.01 23.03
CA THR A 38 -30.44 16.77 22.05
C THR A 38 -29.08 16.11 21.78
N LEU A 39 -28.35 15.73 22.83
CA LEU A 39 -27.07 15.03 22.70
C LEU A 39 -27.21 13.68 21.98
N PHE A 40 -28.25 12.93 22.28
CA PHE A 40 -28.55 11.68 21.56
C PHE A 40 -28.69 11.91 20.05
N PHE A 41 -29.51 12.87 19.63
CA PHE A 41 -29.67 13.17 18.22
C PHE A 41 -28.39 13.71 17.57
N LEU A 42 -27.65 14.58 18.27
CA LEU A 42 -26.36 15.07 17.78
C LEU A 42 -25.37 13.92 17.54
N ILE A 43 -25.28 12.94 18.46
CA ILE A 43 -24.43 11.77 18.28
C ILE A 43 -24.90 10.91 17.10
N VAL A 44 -26.20 10.62 17.03
CA VAL A 44 -26.75 9.79 15.94
C VAL A 44 -26.50 10.43 14.59
N PHE A 45 -26.86 11.71 14.41
CA PHE A 45 -26.64 12.41 13.15
C PHE A 45 -25.16 12.59 12.83
N GLY A 46 -24.32 12.94 13.84
CA GLY A 46 -22.88 13.08 13.67
C GLY A 46 -22.21 11.77 13.25
N VAL A 47 -22.54 10.66 13.93
CA VAL A 47 -21.99 9.34 13.57
C VAL A 47 -22.52 8.89 12.20
N THR A 48 -23.79 9.12 11.89
CA THR A 48 -24.36 8.77 10.57
C THR A 48 -23.63 9.55 9.46
N GLY A 49 -23.46 10.86 9.61
CA GLY A 49 -22.71 11.68 8.65
C GLY A 49 -21.26 11.21 8.49
N LEU A 50 -20.60 10.88 9.61
CA LEU A 50 -19.23 10.31 9.59
C LEU A 50 -19.19 9.00 8.81
N MET A 51 -20.15 8.10 9.02
CA MET A 51 -20.19 6.80 8.33
C MET A 51 -20.47 6.95 6.84
N ILE A 52 -21.35 7.88 6.44
CA ILE A 52 -21.57 8.21 5.03
C ILE A 52 -20.27 8.72 4.38
N HIS A 53 -19.59 9.65 5.03
CA HIS A 53 -18.30 10.15 4.56
C HIS A 53 -17.24 9.03 4.47
N ALA A 54 -17.17 8.19 5.50
CA ALA A 54 -16.24 7.06 5.56
C ALA A 54 -16.47 6.03 4.44
N TYR A 55 -17.73 5.75 4.11
CA TYR A 55 -18.11 4.92 2.97
C TYR A 55 -17.70 5.57 1.64
N HIS A 56 -18.00 6.86 1.48
CA HIS A 56 -17.61 7.61 0.29
C HIS A 56 -16.09 7.59 0.06
N THR A 57 -15.29 7.65 1.13
CA THR A 57 -13.83 7.56 1.06
C THR A 57 -13.36 6.23 0.47
N VAL A 58 -14.04 5.11 0.81
CA VAL A 58 -13.74 3.79 0.23
C VAL A 58 -14.10 3.74 -1.26
N MET A 59 -15.28 4.24 -1.61
CA MET A 59 -15.80 4.19 -2.98
C MET A 59 -15.04 5.12 -3.95
N ASN A 60 -14.24 6.06 -3.42
CA ASN A 60 -13.51 7.04 -4.22
C ASN A 60 -12.04 7.09 -3.83
N PRO A 61 -11.22 6.11 -4.27
CA PRO A 61 -9.80 6.11 -4.00
C PRO A 61 -9.13 7.32 -4.65
N ILE A 62 -8.13 7.85 -3.96
CA ILE A 62 -7.30 8.95 -4.48
C ILE A 62 -6.09 8.41 -5.23
N VAL A 63 -5.57 9.19 -6.17
CA VAL A 63 -4.28 8.94 -6.79
C VAL A 63 -3.20 9.66 -5.97
N LYS A 64 -2.27 8.89 -5.41
CA LYS A 64 -1.18 9.37 -4.56
C LYS A 64 0.13 9.36 -5.34
N ASN A 65 0.63 10.53 -5.72
CA ASN A 65 1.93 10.65 -6.37
C ASN A 65 3.07 10.65 -5.34
N VAL A 66 4.10 9.84 -5.59
CA VAL A 66 5.29 9.69 -4.75
C VAL A 66 6.53 9.79 -5.64
N TYR A 67 7.43 10.71 -5.32
CA TYR A 67 8.65 10.96 -6.10
C TYR A 67 9.85 10.39 -5.35
N ILE A 68 10.59 9.49 -6.01
CA ILE A 68 11.72 8.76 -5.43
C ILE A 68 12.92 8.90 -6.35
N THR A 69 14.09 9.18 -5.77
CA THR A 69 15.36 9.12 -6.50
C THR A 69 16.18 7.97 -5.98
N LEU A 70 16.49 7.00 -6.84
CA LEU A 70 17.38 5.88 -6.51
C LEU A 70 18.85 6.23 -6.83
N PRO A 71 19.79 5.83 -5.97
CA PRO A 71 21.19 6.25 -6.11
C PRO A 71 21.97 5.48 -7.18
N LYS A 72 21.39 4.44 -7.77
CA LYS A 72 22.00 3.60 -8.80
C LYS A 72 21.50 4.00 -10.20
N ALA A 73 22.38 3.83 -11.17
CA ALA A 73 22.01 3.96 -12.58
C ALA A 73 21.24 2.72 -13.06
N ALA A 74 20.30 2.92 -13.96
CA ALA A 74 19.49 1.86 -14.58
C ALA A 74 19.80 1.77 -16.10
N GLY A 75 21.08 1.59 -16.46
CA GLY A 75 21.48 1.62 -17.85
C GLY A 75 21.10 2.92 -18.54
N ASP A 76 20.38 2.84 -19.64
CA ASP A 76 19.88 3.99 -20.41
C ASP A 76 18.50 4.49 -19.94
N ARG A 77 17.95 3.90 -18.88
CA ARG A 77 16.67 4.30 -18.29
C ARG A 77 16.88 5.41 -17.26
N ASP A 78 16.33 6.59 -17.51
CA ASP A 78 16.41 7.73 -16.59
C ASP A 78 15.29 7.73 -15.55
N SER A 79 14.13 7.16 -15.89
CA SER A 79 12.95 7.15 -15.02
C SER A 79 12.11 5.89 -15.18
N LEU A 80 11.28 5.63 -14.17
CA LEU A 80 10.31 4.53 -14.16
C LEU A 80 9.06 4.98 -13.40
N THR A 81 7.90 4.85 -14.04
CA THR A 81 6.61 5.10 -13.42
C THR A 81 5.95 3.78 -13.04
N ILE A 82 5.77 3.53 -11.76
CA ILE A 82 5.10 2.35 -11.24
C ILE A 82 3.74 2.75 -10.65
N VAL A 83 2.67 2.12 -11.12
CA VAL A 83 1.41 2.12 -10.36
C VAL A 83 1.43 0.94 -9.41
N MET A 84 1.25 1.25 -8.13
CA MET A 84 1.12 0.25 -7.06
C MET A 84 -0.31 0.26 -6.53
N MET A 85 -0.93 -0.90 -6.52
CA MET A 85 -2.15 -1.18 -5.79
C MET A 85 -1.87 -2.29 -4.78
N SER A 86 -2.36 -2.15 -3.57
CA SER A 86 -2.25 -3.14 -2.49
C SER A 86 -3.60 -3.30 -1.82
N ASP A 87 -3.82 -4.45 -1.20
CA ASP A 87 -4.98 -4.67 -0.35
C ASP A 87 -6.31 -4.41 -1.09
N LEU A 88 -6.45 -5.01 -2.27
CA LEU A 88 -7.69 -4.87 -3.04
C LEU A 88 -8.87 -5.50 -2.31
N HIS A 89 -8.64 -6.65 -1.64
CA HIS A 89 -9.66 -7.41 -0.92
C HIS A 89 -10.92 -7.66 -1.75
N ILE A 90 -10.73 -8.13 -2.98
CA ILE A 90 -11.83 -8.50 -3.87
C ILE A 90 -12.70 -9.56 -3.18
N GLY A 91 -13.99 -9.28 -3.05
CA GLY A 91 -14.94 -10.12 -2.33
C GLY A 91 -16.35 -9.52 -2.36
N GLU A 92 -17.11 -9.70 -1.29
CA GLU A 92 -18.50 -9.21 -1.20
C GLU A 92 -18.61 -7.69 -1.26
N VAL A 93 -17.63 -6.96 -0.73
CA VAL A 93 -17.65 -5.49 -0.66
C VAL A 93 -16.97 -4.85 -1.85
N ILE A 94 -15.77 -5.33 -2.18
CA ILE A 94 -15.01 -4.87 -3.34
C ILE A 94 -15.37 -5.76 -4.54
N GLY A 95 -16.43 -5.38 -5.21
CA GLY A 95 -16.94 -6.07 -6.38
C GLY A 95 -16.38 -5.54 -7.71
N LYS A 96 -16.96 -6.05 -8.79
CA LYS A 96 -16.56 -5.77 -10.18
C LYS A 96 -16.45 -4.28 -10.51
N ASP A 97 -17.47 -3.48 -10.15
CA ASP A 97 -17.51 -2.05 -10.48
C ASP A 97 -16.33 -1.27 -9.88
N LEU A 98 -15.95 -1.60 -8.64
CA LEU A 98 -14.78 -0.97 -8.00
C LEU A 98 -13.48 -1.43 -8.64
N VAL A 99 -13.35 -2.72 -8.99
CA VAL A 99 -12.15 -3.22 -9.69
C VAL A 99 -12.02 -2.57 -11.07
N GLN A 100 -13.10 -2.41 -11.83
CA GLN A 100 -13.11 -1.66 -13.09
C GLN A 100 -12.66 -0.21 -12.89
N LYS A 101 -13.13 0.44 -11.82
CA LYS A 101 -12.66 1.78 -11.46
C LYS A 101 -11.16 1.82 -11.13
N TYR A 102 -10.63 0.82 -10.41
CA TYR A 102 -9.21 0.71 -10.09
C TYR A 102 -8.36 0.53 -11.35
N VAL A 103 -8.80 -0.33 -12.26
CA VAL A 103 -8.15 -0.55 -13.56
C VAL A 103 -8.16 0.72 -14.39
N ALA A 104 -9.28 1.43 -14.47
CA ALA A 104 -9.38 2.69 -15.20
C ALA A 104 -8.46 3.78 -14.61
N LEU A 105 -8.43 3.91 -13.27
CA LEU A 105 -7.53 4.84 -12.57
C LEU A 105 -6.06 4.50 -12.83
N SER A 106 -5.69 3.21 -12.81
CA SER A 106 -4.34 2.74 -13.10
C SER A 106 -3.93 3.09 -14.53
N ASN A 107 -4.74 2.72 -15.51
CA ASN A 107 -4.45 2.95 -16.92
C ASN A 107 -4.36 4.45 -17.27
N ALA A 108 -5.13 5.29 -16.60
CA ALA A 108 -5.07 6.76 -16.76
C ALA A 108 -3.74 7.37 -16.29
N GLN A 109 -2.93 6.65 -15.50
CA GLN A 109 -1.61 7.11 -15.10
C GLN A 109 -0.51 6.76 -16.11
N HIS A 110 -0.81 6.00 -17.17
CA HIS A 110 0.15 5.54 -18.18
C HIS A 110 1.42 4.95 -17.58
N PRO A 111 1.34 3.97 -16.66
CA PRO A 111 2.50 3.42 -15.96
C PRO A 111 3.39 2.61 -16.90
N ASP A 112 4.70 2.60 -16.62
CA ASP A 112 5.63 1.64 -17.23
C ASP A 112 5.38 0.23 -16.68
N MET A 113 5.06 0.11 -15.40
CA MET A 113 4.85 -1.14 -14.68
C MET A 113 3.69 -1.00 -13.68
N VAL A 114 2.91 -2.07 -13.52
CA VAL A 114 1.90 -2.16 -12.46
C VAL A 114 2.30 -3.24 -11.47
N VAL A 115 2.18 -2.97 -10.17
CA VAL A 115 2.40 -3.94 -9.11
C VAL A 115 1.16 -4.09 -8.23
N LEU A 116 0.73 -5.34 -8.01
CA LEU A 116 -0.31 -5.69 -7.06
C LEU A 116 0.39 -6.29 -5.83
N ALA A 117 0.49 -5.48 -4.77
CA ALA A 117 1.36 -5.75 -3.64
C ALA A 117 0.68 -6.58 -2.52
N GLY A 118 -0.06 -7.62 -2.89
CA GLY A 118 -0.67 -8.58 -1.99
C GLY A 118 -2.07 -8.23 -1.51
N ASP A 119 -2.72 -9.19 -0.85
CA ASP A 119 -4.11 -9.14 -0.40
C ASP A 119 -5.08 -8.75 -1.53
N ILE A 120 -4.96 -9.47 -2.64
CA ILE A 120 -5.80 -9.25 -3.83
C ILE A 120 -7.22 -9.72 -3.59
N MET A 121 -7.37 -10.90 -2.93
CA MET A 121 -8.67 -11.45 -2.54
C MET A 121 -8.86 -11.43 -1.04
N ASP A 122 -10.08 -11.11 -0.60
CA ASP A 122 -10.38 -11.11 0.83
C ASP A 122 -10.42 -12.54 1.40
N TYR A 123 -11.41 -13.35 1.04
CA TYR A 123 -11.59 -14.68 1.64
C TYR A 123 -11.62 -15.79 0.60
N GLU A 124 -12.63 -15.88 -0.25
CA GLU A 124 -12.78 -16.93 -1.25
C GLU A 124 -12.72 -16.38 -2.69
N SER A 125 -12.15 -17.17 -3.62
CA SER A 125 -12.10 -16.82 -5.05
C SER A 125 -13.47 -16.78 -5.72
N ARG A 126 -14.45 -17.48 -5.17
CA ARG A 126 -15.78 -17.66 -5.77
C ARG A 126 -16.47 -16.35 -6.18
N PHE A 127 -16.35 -15.29 -5.38
CA PHE A 127 -16.94 -13.98 -5.73
C PHE A 127 -16.30 -13.37 -6.97
N ALA A 128 -14.98 -13.45 -7.04
CA ALA A 128 -14.22 -12.96 -8.19
C ALA A 128 -14.47 -13.82 -9.43
N GLU A 129 -14.52 -15.13 -9.28
CA GLU A 129 -14.80 -16.10 -10.37
C GLU A 129 -16.20 -15.90 -10.94
N ASN A 130 -17.24 -15.81 -10.10
CA ASN A 130 -18.63 -15.64 -10.54
C ASN A 130 -18.87 -14.31 -11.26
N ALA A 131 -18.12 -13.28 -10.92
CA ALA A 131 -18.21 -11.95 -11.52
C ALA A 131 -17.22 -11.76 -12.69
N HIS A 132 -16.38 -12.77 -13.00
CA HIS A 132 -15.33 -12.70 -14.04
C HIS A 132 -14.42 -11.48 -13.86
N ILE A 133 -13.98 -11.21 -12.63
CA ILE A 133 -13.15 -10.05 -12.30
C ILE A 133 -11.72 -10.19 -12.86
N GLU A 134 -11.25 -11.41 -13.09
CA GLU A 134 -9.98 -11.67 -13.78
C GLU A 134 -9.91 -11.01 -15.16
N ASP A 135 -11.04 -10.89 -15.87
CA ASP A 135 -11.08 -10.26 -17.20
C ASP A 135 -10.97 -8.73 -17.10
N ASP A 136 -11.41 -8.14 -16.00
CA ASP A 136 -11.19 -6.72 -15.73
C ASP A 136 -9.71 -6.46 -15.39
N LEU A 137 -9.08 -7.29 -14.56
CA LEU A 137 -7.65 -7.15 -14.22
C LEU A 137 -6.73 -7.37 -15.43
N LYS A 138 -7.09 -8.20 -16.42
CA LYS A 138 -6.37 -8.32 -17.70
C LYS A 138 -6.29 -7.02 -18.48
N GLN A 139 -7.17 -6.06 -18.20
CA GLN A 139 -7.19 -4.77 -18.89
C GLN A 139 -6.17 -3.77 -18.34
N LEU A 140 -5.41 -4.13 -17.28
CA LEU A 140 -4.28 -3.33 -16.80
C LEU A 140 -3.22 -3.23 -17.90
N LYS A 141 -2.77 -1.99 -18.16
CA LYS A 141 -1.84 -1.67 -19.26
C LYS A 141 -0.53 -1.17 -18.66
N ALA A 142 0.55 -1.91 -18.94
CA ALA A 142 1.90 -1.54 -18.54
C ALA A 142 2.92 -2.20 -19.46
N PRO A 143 3.77 -1.45 -20.19
CA PRO A 143 4.74 -2.01 -21.15
C PRO A 143 5.73 -3.00 -20.52
N LEU A 144 6.12 -2.79 -19.26
CA LEU A 144 7.00 -3.70 -18.51
C LEU A 144 6.25 -4.81 -17.78
N GLY A 145 4.91 -4.86 -17.90
CA GLY A 145 4.07 -5.91 -17.32
C GLY A 145 3.39 -5.54 -16.01
N VAL A 146 2.54 -6.48 -15.59
CA VAL A 146 1.82 -6.46 -14.32
C VAL A 146 2.40 -7.55 -13.42
N TYR A 147 2.81 -7.22 -12.21
CA TYR A 147 3.42 -8.15 -11.26
C TYR A 147 2.59 -8.24 -9.99
N ILE A 148 2.43 -9.45 -9.49
CA ILE A 148 1.55 -9.76 -8.36
C ILE A 148 2.34 -10.53 -7.32
N ILE A 149 2.24 -10.12 -6.06
CA ILE A 149 2.72 -10.93 -4.93
C ILE A 149 1.55 -11.39 -4.07
N TYR A 150 1.79 -12.36 -3.22
CA TYR A 150 0.86 -12.75 -2.17
C TYR A 150 0.90 -11.78 -0.98
N GLY A 151 -0.28 -11.57 -0.36
CA GLY A 151 -0.40 -11.12 1.01
C GLY A 151 -0.91 -12.25 1.91
N ASN A 152 -1.20 -11.93 3.17
CA ASN A 152 -1.66 -12.93 4.13
C ASN A 152 -3.08 -13.46 3.82
N HIS A 153 -3.91 -12.68 3.13
CA HIS A 153 -5.23 -13.13 2.73
C HIS A 153 -5.19 -14.19 1.63
N GLU A 154 -4.17 -14.25 0.78
CA GLU A 154 -4.01 -15.34 -0.19
C GLU A 154 -3.83 -16.71 0.51
N TYR A 155 -3.40 -16.72 1.78
CA TYR A 155 -3.29 -17.94 2.61
C TYR A 155 -4.58 -18.31 3.33
N ARG A 156 -5.59 -17.45 3.32
CA ARG A 156 -6.91 -17.75 3.92
C ARG A 156 -7.75 -18.56 2.95
N ALA A 157 -8.62 -19.42 3.49
CA ALA A 157 -9.47 -20.31 2.71
C ALA A 157 -8.67 -21.18 1.70
N ASN A 158 -9.10 -21.27 0.44
CA ASN A 158 -8.48 -22.14 -0.55
C ASN A 158 -7.38 -21.42 -1.35
N ARG A 159 -6.13 -21.47 -0.84
CA ARG A 159 -4.94 -20.89 -1.51
C ARG A 159 -4.79 -21.38 -2.95
N ASN A 160 -5.01 -22.68 -3.22
CA ASN A 160 -4.83 -23.22 -4.58
C ASN A 160 -5.87 -22.68 -5.57
N ALA A 161 -7.10 -22.43 -5.12
CA ALA A 161 -8.11 -21.79 -5.96
C ALA A 161 -7.71 -20.35 -6.28
N LYS A 162 -7.27 -19.59 -5.28
CA LYS A 162 -6.75 -18.23 -5.47
C LYS A 162 -5.57 -18.19 -6.42
N TYR A 163 -4.60 -19.09 -6.26
CA TYR A 163 -3.46 -19.21 -7.18
C TYR A 163 -3.91 -19.39 -8.63
N ARG A 164 -4.79 -20.38 -8.89
CA ARG A 164 -5.31 -20.62 -10.24
C ARG A 164 -6.09 -19.44 -10.81
N TRP A 165 -6.82 -18.72 -9.95
CA TRP A 165 -7.54 -17.53 -10.40
C TRP A 165 -6.58 -16.38 -10.72
N LEU A 166 -5.59 -16.12 -9.87
CA LEU A 166 -4.58 -15.08 -10.11
C LEU A 166 -3.81 -15.33 -11.42
N GLN A 167 -3.53 -16.59 -11.78
CA GLN A 167 -2.93 -16.91 -13.08
C GLN A 167 -3.79 -16.48 -14.28
N LYS A 168 -5.11 -16.38 -14.11
CA LYS A 168 -6.03 -15.93 -15.17
C LYS A 168 -6.05 -14.42 -15.34
N THR A 169 -5.49 -13.62 -14.42
CA THR A 169 -5.52 -12.16 -14.48
C THR A 169 -4.55 -11.55 -15.50
N GLY A 170 -3.68 -12.37 -16.11
CA GLY A 170 -2.66 -11.91 -17.06
C GLY A 170 -1.40 -11.31 -16.40
N GLY A 171 -1.38 -11.15 -15.08
CA GLY A 171 -0.20 -10.70 -14.34
C GLY A 171 0.80 -11.83 -14.04
N THR A 172 2.07 -11.48 -13.89
CA THR A 172 3.14 -12.39 -13.47
C THR A 172 3.14 -12.52 -11.94
N LEU A 173 2.91 -13.74 -11.44
CA LEU A 173 2.98 -14.04 -10.01
C LEU A 173 4.44 -14.17 -9.59
N LEU A 174 4.85 -13.33 -8.64
CA LEU A 174 6.17 -13.36 -8.02
C LEU A 174 6.04 -13.89 -6.58
N ILE A 175 6.30 -15.19 -6.40
CA ILE A 175 6.28 -15.87 -5.11
C ILE A 175 7.70 -16.37 -4.85
N ASP A 176 8.44 -15.68 -3.99
CA ASP A 176 9.87 -15.92 -3.73
C ASP A 176 10.68 -16.05 -5.03
N SER A 177 10.53 -15.08 -5.90
CA SER A 177 11.13 -15.08 -7.24
C SER A 177 11.70 -13.72 -7.63
N VAL A 178 12.67 -13.76 -8.52
CA VAL A 178 13.41 -12.61 -9.03
C VAL A 178 13.21 -12.52 -10.54
N VAL A 179 12.91 -11.33 -11.03
CA VAL A 179 12.81 -11.06 -12.46
C VAL A 179 13.53 -9.76 -12.82
N GLN A 180 13.86 -9.62 -14.08
CA GLN A 180 14.24 -8.35 -14.70
C GLN A 180 13.14 -7.99 -15.71
N PRO A 181 12.25 -7.02 -15.39
CA PRO A 181 11.22 -6.57 -16.32
C PRO A 181 11.82 -6.05 -17.64
N ASP A 182 12.98 -5.44 -17.50
CA ASP A 182 13.95 -5.21 -18.57
C ASP A 182 15.37 -5.44 -18.02
N SER A 183 16.39 -5.22 -18.82
CA SER A 183 17.79 -5.45 -18.37
C SER A 183 18.33 -4.41 -17.37
N THR A 184 17.55 -3.39 -17.00
CA THR A 184 18.04 -2.21 -16.29
C THR A 184 17.92 -2.28 -14.78
N PHE A 185 16.98 -3.06 -14.25
CA PHE A 185 16.74 -3.22 -12.81
C PHE A 185 16.20 -4.61 -12.47
N TYR A 186 16.24 -4.96 -11.19
CA TYR A 186 15.65 -6.19 -10.66
C TYR A 186 14.36 -5.89 -9.90
N LEU A 187 13.37 -6.76 -10.08
CA LEU A 187 12.15 -6.81 -9.30
C LEU A 187 12.09 -8.16 -8.57
N ILE A 188 12.00 -8.12 -7.26
CA ILE A 188 11.93 -9.29 -6.38
C ILE A 188 10.55 -9.31 -5.73
N GLY A 189 9.79 -10.39 -5.93
CA GLY A 189 8.54 -10.63 -5.21
C GLY A 189 8.75 -11.68 -4.14
N ARG A 190 8.47 -11.31 -2.90
CA ARG A 190 8.52 -12.22 -1.76
C ARG A 190 7.18 -12.90 -1.54
N ASP A 191 7.21 -14.13 -1.07
CA ASP A 191 6.02 -14.77 -0.50
C ASP A 191 5.65 -14.08 0.83
N ASP A 192 4.39 -14.19 1.27
CA ASP A 192 3.95 -13.51 2.48
C ASP A 192 4.65 -14.03 3.75
N PHE A 193 4.81 -13.13 4.71
CA PHE A 193 5.45 -13.39 6.01
C PHE A 193 4.77 -14.53 6.80
N ILE A 194 3.49 -14.80 6.57
CA ILE A 194 2.76 -15.90 7.22
C ILE A 194 3.28 -17.27 6.78
N HIS A 195 3.87 -17.36 5.59
CA HIS A 195 4.44 -18.60 5.06
C HIS A 195 5.82 -18.87 5.67
N LYS A 196 5.86 -19.74 6.67
CA LYS A 196 7.08 -20.04 7.44
C LYS A 196 8.25 -20.62 6.64
N LYS A 197 7.98 -21.10 5.41
CA LYS A 197 8.99 -21.66 4.49
C LYS A 197 9.36 -20.69 3.37
N ARG A 198 8.94 -19.40 3.46
CA ARG A 198 9.35 -18.40 2.46
C ARG A 198 10.88 -18.30 2.42
N LYS A 199 11.42 -18.07 1.24
CA LYS A 199 12.87 -17.89 1.07
C LYS A 199 13.36 -16.65 1.82
N SER A 200 14.58 -16.71 2.36
CA SER A 200 15.22 -15.51 2.87
C SER A 200 15.50 -14.53 1.72
N LEU A 201 15.51 -13.24 2.03
CA LEU A 201 15.87 -12.25 1.01
C LEU A 201 17.30 -12.47 0.51
N HIS A 202 18.20 -12.87 1.42
CA HIS A 202 19.59 -13.22 1.08
C HIS A 202 19.66 -14.29 -0.02
N SER A 203 18.87 -15.38 0.10
CA SER A 203 18.86 -16.43 -0.94
C SER A 203 18.22 -15.98 -2.26
N LEU A 204 17.29 -15.02 -2.23
CA LEU A 204 16.72 -14.43 -3.45
C LEU A 204 17.72 -13.48 -4.12
N MET A 205 18.68 -12.94 -3.38
CA MET A 205 19.71 -12.06 -3.91
C MET A 205 20.91 -12.82 -4.52
N GLU A 206 20.97 -14.14 -4.42
CA GLU A 206 22.00 -14.94 -5.06
C GLU A 206 21.95 -14.75 -6.59
N GLY A 207 23.07 -14.30 -7.17
CA GLY A 207 23.19 -14.01 -8.60
C GLY A 207 22.59 -12.66 -9.05
N VAL A 208 22.05 -11.86 -8.14
CA VAL A 208 21.57 -10.50 -8.43
C VAL A 208 22.75 -9.53 -8.50
N ASP A 209 22.85 -8.78 -9.59
CA ASP A 209 23.83 -7.71 -9.73
C ASP A 209 23.43 -6.51 -8.87
N THR A 210 24.07 -6.35 -7.72
CA THR A 210 23.82 -5.25 -6.78
C THR A 210 24.27 -3.87 -7.29
N GLY A 211 24.93 -3.79 -8.42
CA GLY A 211 25.23 -2.54 -9.11
C GLY A 211 23.99 -1.92 -9.79
N LYS A 212 22.98 -2.73 -10.09
CA LYS A 212 21.71 -2.28 -10.64
C LYS A 212 20.70 -1.94 -9.53
N PRO A 213 19.67 -1.11 -9.82
CA PRO A 213 18.55 -0.88 -8.91
C PRO A 213 17.81 -2.17 -8.58
N ILE A 214 17.42 -2.33 -7.32
CA ILE A 214 16.70 -3.48 -6.79
C ILE A 214 15.43 -3.01 -6.10
N ILE A 215 14.29 -3.42 -6.64
CA ILE A 215 12.97 -3.15 -6.09
C ILE A 215 12.42 -4.45 -5.50
N VAL A 216 11.96 -4.41 -4.25
CA VAL A 216 11.38 -5.57 -3.56
C VAL A 216 9.92 -5.31 -3.24
N LEU A 217 9.07 -6.25 -3.61
CA LEU A 217 7.67 -6.33 -3.19
C LEU A 217 7.59 -7.31 -2.01
N ASP A 218 7.15 -6.86 -0.84
CA ASP A 218 6.91 -7.68 0.35
C ASP A 218 5.67 -7.12 1.05
N HIS A 219 4.59 -7.87 1.07
CA HIS A 219 3.29 -7.35 1.49
C HIS A 219 3.31 -6.74 2.89
N GLN A 220 3.85 -7.46 3.88
CA GLN A 220 3.89 -6.99 5.26
C GLN A 220 5.16 -6.18 5.58
N PRO A 221 5.06 -4.97 6.19
CA PRO A 221 6.20 -4.07 6.39
C PRO A 221 7.04 -4.42 7.64
N TRP A 222 7.55 -5.67 7.71
CA TRP A 222 8.40 -6.16 8.79
C TRP A 222 9.89 -6.23 8.43
N SER A 223 10.23 -6.22 7.13
CA SER A 223 11.55 -6.63 6.63
C SER A 223 12.51 -5.47 6.36
N PHE A 224 12.27 -4.27 6.88
CA PHE A 224 13.08 -3.07 6.55
C PHE A 224 14.58 -3.25 6.85
N ALA A 225 14.91 -3.84 8.00
CA ALA A 225 16.31 -4.10 8.34
C ALA A 225 16.96 -5.14 7.41
N GLU A 226 16.23 -6.24 7.09
CA GLU A 226 16.69 -7.27 6.17
C GLU A 226 16.93 -6.70 4.76
N MET A 227 16.00 -5.87 4.26
CA MET A 227 16.16 -5.22 2.95
C MET A 227 17.35 -4.27 2.91
N ASN A 228 17.54 -3.47 3.98
CA ASN A 228 18.68 -2.56 4.06
C ASN A 228 20.03 -3.32 4.09
N MET A 229 20.12 -4.41 4.85
CA MET A 229 21.32 -5.25 4.92
C MET A 229 21.65 -5.95 3.60
N ASN A 230 20.65 -6.26 2.78
CA ASN A 230 20.83 -6.91 1.47
C ASN A 230 20.98 -5.91 0.30
N GLY A 231 21.07 -4.59 0.56
CA GLY A 231 21.35 -3.60 -0.48
C GLY A 231 20.17 -3.33 -1.42
N VAL A 232 18.93 -3.55 -0.95
CA VAL A 232 17.71 -3.17 -1.67
C VAL A 232 17.62 -1.65 -1.77
N ASP A 233 17.19 -1.13 -2.91
CA ASP A 233 17.04 0.31 -3.12
C ASP A 233 15.65 0.81 -2.76
N LEU A 234 14.60 0.00 -3.09
CA LEU A 234 13.21 0.34 -2.82
C LEU A 234 12.40 -0.88 -2.37
N GLY A 235 11.74 -0.77 -1.22
CA GLY A 235 10.75 -1.73 -0.72
C GLY A 235 9.33 -1.20 -0.86
N LEU A 236 8.40 -2.02 -1.37
CA LEU A 236 6.99 -1.67 -1.54
C LEU A 236 6.11 -2.63 -0.74
N HIS A 237 5.23 -2.04 0.10
CA HIS A 237 4.45 -2.77 1.10
C HIS A 237 2.99 -2.30 1.15
N GLY A 238 2.11 -3.15 1.71
CA GLY A 238 0.73 -2.84 2.05
C GLY A 238 0.38 -3.28 3.47
N HIS A 239 -0.69 -4.09 3.61
CA HIS A 239 -1.10 -4.83 4.79
C HIS A 239 -1.74 -4.01 5.91
N THR A 240 -1.20 -2.88 6.27
CA THR A 240 -1.58 -2.17 7.51
C THR A 240 -2.88 -1.41 7.40
N HIS A 241 -3.33 -1.10 6.17
CA HIS A 241 -4.44 -0.17 5.87
C HIS A 241 -4.32 1.18 6.58
N ASN A 242 -3.12 1.49 7.11
CA ASN A 242 -2.93 2.59 8.07
C ASN A 242 -3.95 2.54 9.23
N GLY A 243 -4.33 1.31 9.65
CA GLY A 243 -5.34 1.07 10.68
C GLY A 243 -6.79 1.28 10.27
N GLN A 244 -7.07 1.72 9.02
CA GLN A 244 -8.38 1.89 8.37
C GLN A 244 -9.39 2.79 9.12
N LEU A 245 -9.59 2.59 10.43
CA LEU A 245 -10.58 3.29 11.26
C LEU A 245 -9.89 3.99 12.43
N TRP A 246 -10.05 5.30 12.56
CA TRP A 246 -9.58 5.99 13.76
C TRP A 246 -10.25 5.41 15.02
N PRO A 247 -9.54 5.14 16.16
CA PRO A 247 -8.16 5.54 16.44
C PRO A 247 -7.07 4.50 16.10
N TYR A 248 -7.36 3.44 15.36
CA TYR A 248 -6.39 2.37 15.03
C TYR A 248 -5.09 2.87 14.37
N PRO A 249 -5.06 3.97 13.57
CA PRO A 249 -3.79 4.51 13.06
C PRO A 249 -2.78 4.83 14.16
N LEU A 250 -3.25 5.18 15.38
CA LEU A 250 -2.37 5.41 16.54
C LEU A 250 -1.73 4.11 17.03
N LEU A 251 -2.51 3.02 17.03
CA LEU A 251 -2.00 1.70 17.43
C LEU A 251 -1.02 1.14 16.39
N MET A 252 -1.26 1.37 15.10
CA MET A 252 -0.34 0.93 14.05
C MET A 252 1.05 1.53 14.21
N LYS A 253 1.16 2.78 14.67
CA LYS A 253 2.44 3.44 14.97
C LYS A 253 3.20 2.85 16.16
N LEU A 254 2.51 2.09 17.03
CA LEU A 254 3.15 1.38 18.14
C LEU A 254 3.65 -0.01 17.72
N VAL A 255 3.06 -0.58 16.67
CA VAL A 255 3.35 -1.95 16.19
C VAL A 255 4.38 -1.97 15.07
N TYR A 256 4.25 -1.05 14.12
CA TYR A 256 5.07 -1.00 12.91
C TYR A 256 6.07 0.16 12.96
N GLU A 257 7.29 -0.09 12.51
CA GLU A 257 8.32 0.95 12.35
C GLU A 257 7.86 2.06 11.37
N CYS A 258 7.19 1.67 10.29
CA CYS A 258 6.46 2.57 9.39
C CYS A 258 5.14 1.90 8.98
N PRO A 259 4.01 2.31 9.55
CA PRO A 259 2.72 1.75 9.17
C PRO A 259 2.15 2.32 7.87
N TYR A 260 2.62 3.46 7.37
CA TYR A 260 2.08 4.12 6.19
C TYR A 260 3.01 5.20 5.64
N GLY A 261 3.04 5.31 4.32
CA GLY A 261 3.71 6.37 3.61
C GLY A 261 5.18 6.07 3.29
N TYR A 262 5.91 7.12 2.94
CA TYR A 262 7.33 7.03 2.63
C TYR A 262 8.19 6.92 3.90
N TYR A 263 9.17 6.03 3.84
CA TYR A 263 10.14 5.83 4.91
C TYR A 263 11.53 5.55 4.33
N LYS A 264 12.58 5.89 5.07
CA LYS A 264 13.96 5.64 4.68
C LYS A 264 14.74 5.05 5.85
N LYS A 265 15.48 3.96 5.58
CA LYS A 265 16.39 3.33 6.54
C LYS A 265 17.73 3.08 5.87
N GLY A 266 18.76 3.82 6.33
CA GLY A 266 20.04 3.84 5.62
C GLY A 266 19.88 4.31 4.16
N PRO A 267 20.46 3.62 3.18
CA PRO A 267 20.26 3.92 1.76
C PRO A 267 18.93 3.46 1.21
N THR A 268 18.27 2.47 1.82
CA THR A 268 17.04 1.86 1.33
C THR A 268 15.83 2.75 1.58
N GLN A 269 14.99 2.90 0.59
CA GLN A 269 13.74 3.65 0.63
C GLN A 269 12.55 2.70 0.63
N PHE A 270 11.45 3.10 1.26
CA PHE A 270 10.26 2.27 1.41
C PHE A 270 9.00 3.09 1.16
N TYR A 271 7.98 2.44 0.67
CA TYR A 271 6.62 2.96 0.69
C TYR A 271 5.66 1.89 1.20
N VAL A 272 4.87 2.26 2.21
CA VAL A 272 3.80 1.41 2.76
C VAL A 272 2.47 2.04 2.36
N SER A 273 1.70 1.34 1.54
CA SER A 273 0.38 1.80 1.11
C SER A 273 -0.68 1.59 2.19
N SER A 274 -1.66 2.48 2.23
CA SER A 274 -2.88 2.29 3.03
C SER A 274 -3.89 1.34 2.37
N GLY A 275 -3.57 0.83 1.18
CA GLY A 275 -4.44 -0.03 0.39
C GLY A 275 -5.48 0.73 -0.45
N ILE A 276 -5.83 0.20 -1.61
CA ILE A 276 -6.87 0.74 -2.48
C ILE A 276 -8.26 0.23 -2.08
N GLY A 277 -8.35 -1.03 -1.65
CA GLY A 277 -9.54 -1.66 -1.07
C GLY A 277 -9.63 -1.50 0.44
N ILE A 278 -10.26 -2.47 1.09
CA ILE A 278 -10.50 -2.48 2.53
C ILE A 278 -10.49 -3.90 3.09
N ALA A 279 -10.11 -4.04 4.36
CA ALA A 279 -10.35 -5.27 5.13
C ALA A 279 -11.60 -5.12 5.99
N GLY A 280 -12.59 -5.98 5.79
CA GLY A 280 -13.83 -6.01 6.58
C GLY A 280 -14.84 -4.90 6.24
N PRO A 281 -15.29 -4.05 7.21
CA PRO A 281 -16.40 -3.14 6.97
C PRO A 281 -16.03 -2.01 5.99
N PRO A 282 -16.96 -1.58 5.09
CA PRO A 282 -16.70 -0.64 4.00
C PRO A 282 -16.57 0.83 4.46
N TYR A 283 -15.69 1.08 5.41
CA TYR A 283 -15.51 2.40 5.99
C TYR A 283 -14.04 2.72 6.23
N ARG A 284 -13.64 3.95 5.90
CA ARG A 284 -12.34 4.52 6.26
C ARG A 284 -12.52 5.83 7.00
N VAL A 285 -11.98 5.92 8.24
CA VAL A 285 -12.04 7.13 9.05
C VAL A 285 -10.63 7.52 9.46
N GLY A 286 -10.19 8.70 9.03
CA GLY A 286 -8.83 9.19 9.29
C GLY A 286 -7.76 8.53 8.43
N THR A 287 -8.15 7.75 7.42
CA THR A 287 -7.30 7.10 6.42
C THR A 287 -7.93 7.23 5.03
N VAL A 288 -7.21 6.87 3.99
CA VAL A 288 -7.70 6.96 2.61
C VAL A 288 -7.56 5.63 1.86
N SER A 289 -8.42 5.39 0.87
CA SER A 289 -8.15 4.41 -0.19
C SER A 289 -7.26 5.08 -1.23
N GLU A 290 -6.14 4.45 -1.58
CA GLU A 290 -5.17 5.08 -2.50
C GLU A 290 -4.68 4.12 -3.58
N LEU A 291 -4.55 4.67 -4.80
CA LEU A 291 -3.71 4.14 -5.86
C LEU A 291 -2.41 4.94 -5.84
N VAL A 292 -1.29 4.27 -5.67
CA VAL A 292 0.02 4.94 -5.54
C VAL A 292 0.70 4.98 -6.89
N VAL A 293 1.17 6.16 -7.30
CA VAL A 293 2.00 6.36 -8.49
C VAL A 293 3.39 6.74 -8.03
N LEU A 294 4.34 5.83 -8.21
CA LEU A 294 5.74 6.03 -7.87
C LEU A 294 6.47 6.56 -9.11
N HIS A 295 6.90 7.81 -9.05
CA HIS A 295 7.76 8.43 -10.04
C HIS A 295 9.22 8.27 -9.62
N ILE A 296 9.88 7.26 -10.18
CA ILE A 296 11.25 6.91 -9.84
C ILE A 296 12.19 7.56 -10.82
N ARG A 297 13.22 8.26 -10.32
CA ARG A 297 14.37 8.72 -11.09
C ARG A 297 15.60 7.92 -10.69
N PHE A 298 16.35 7.47 -11.69
CA PHE A 298 17.63 6.81 -11.49
C PHE A 298 18.75 7.83 -11.57
N LYS A 299 19.84 7.61 -10.83
CA LYS A 299 21.03 8.44 -10.94
C LYS A 299 21.64 8.23 -12.32
N ALA A 300 22.03 9.33 -13.00
CA ALA A 300 22.76 9.22 -14.25
C ALA A 300 24.03 8.35 -14.08
N PRO A 301 24.38 7.50 -15.05
CA PRO A 301 25.64 6.78 -15.03
C PRO A 301 26.77 7.78 -14.87
N LYS A 302 27.78 7.45 -14.05
CA LYS A 302 28.99 8.28 -14.00
C LYS A 302 29.57 8.28 -15.41
N GLN A 303 29.65 9.45 -16.05
CA GLN A 303 30.41 9.56 -17.27
C GLN A 303 31.86 9.12 -16.97
N THR A 304 32.23 7.97 -17.48
CA THR A 304 33.62 7.57 -17.58
C THR A 304 34.27 8.39 -18.68
N GLY A 305 34.45 9.67 -18.43
CA GLY A 305 35.02 10.65 -19.34
C GLY A 305 36.23 11.25 -18.73
N GLU A 306 37.35 10.64 -19.06
CA GLU A 306 38.55 11.36 -19.53
C GLU A 306 39.53 10.31 -20.04
N ARG A 307 39.37 9.90 -21.30
CA ARG A 307 40.52 9.42 -22.05
C ARG A 307 41.47 10.63 -22.11
N GLY A 308 42.57 10.50 -21.39
CA GLY A 308 43.60 11.49 -21.35
C GLY A 308 43.97 11.99 -22.75
N LYS A 309 43.86 13.29 -22.96
CA LYS A 309 44.53 13.94 -24.06
C LYS A 309 46.02 13.72 -23.82
N SER A 310 46.61 12.73 -24.53
CA SER A 310 48.03 12.62 -24.72
C SER A 310 48.47 13.89 -25.46
N THR A 311 49.01 14.85 -24.74
CA THR A 311 49.78 15.96 -25.32
C THR A 311 51.13 15.35 -25.79
N MET A 312 51.26 15.14 -27.10
CA MET A 312 52.56 14.93 -27.71
C MET A 312 53.40 16.19 -27.51
N PRO A 313 54.68 16.08 -27.11
CA PRO A 313 55.55 17.23 -27.07
C PRO A 313 55.95 17.59 -28.50
N ILE A 314 55.76 18.86 -28.82
CA ILE A 314 56.29 19.48 -30.05
C ILE A 314 57.81 19.60 -29.86
N GLN A 315 58.63 18.87 -30.64
CA GLN A 315 60.04 19.11 -30.78
C GLN A 315 60.21 20.31 -31.69
N ALA A 316 60.83 21.34 -31.16
CA ALA A 316 61.36 22.45 -31.92
C ALA A 316 62.72 22.07 -32.50
N SER A 317 62.92 22.32 -33.78
CA SER A 317 64.18 22.49 -34.48
C SER A 317 64.13 23.75 -35.31
#